data_6af6b000d68c529a7013793883efabd4
#
_entry.id   6af6b000d68c529a7013793883efabd4
#
_cell.length_a   1.000
_cell.length_b   1.000
_cell.length_c   1.000
_cell.angle_alpha   90.00
_cell.angle_beta   90.00
_cell.angle_gamma   90.00
#
_symmetry.space_group_name_H-M   'P 1'
#
loop_
_entity.id
_entity.type
_entity.pdbx_description
1 polymer ?
#
loop_
_entity_poly.entity_id
_entity_poly.type
_entity_poly.pdbx_seq_one_letter_code
_entity_poly.pdbx_strand_id
1 'polypeptide(L)'
;MKPSRQFPEKSKIADVRNIDSLRKTITGNIVINLAAVHRDDVQNKDDYKQTNVNGAKNVISVCNENKIDKIIFTSTVAVYGLVGSSASEEDKVNPFNEYGRTKFEAEEQLRSWQSRGDNSLIIIRPTVIFGEGNRGNVYNLLNQIALGKFLMVGAGENKKSMAYIGNIIAFLEACILSEQKYALYNYVDTPDLTMNQLVRLVRNRLKAKDNVGLRVPFWLGLLLGYLADGASKLTNKNLSVSSLRVKKFAASSQFQSAKASLECFVPPFRLEEGLDRTLRSEFLSPDPNREIFLTE
;
A
#
# COMPACT_ATOMS: atom_id res chain seq x y z
N MET A 1 -0.07 -17.22 11.07
CA MET A 1 0.04 -15.91 11.77
C MET A 1 0.64 -16.12 13.14
N LYS A 2 1.37 -15.12 13.66
CA LYS A 2 1.91 -15.13 15.05
C LYS A 2 1.30 -13.97 15.81
N PRO A 3 1.13 -14.04 17.15
CA PRO A 3 0.72 -12.91 17.97
C PRO A 3 1.71 -11.75 17.83
N SER A 4 1.24 -10.52 18.01
CA SER A 4 2.13 -9.36 18.05
C SER A 4 3.12 -9.51 19.21
N ARG A 5 4.40 -9.23 18.95
CA ARG A 5 5.42 -9.21 20.01
C ARG A 5 5.27 -8.01 20.93
N GLN A 6 4.77 -6.88 20.40
CA GLN A 6 4.59 -5.65 21.16
C GLN A 6 3.31 -5.67 22.01
N PHE A 7 2.26 -6.38 21.57
CA PHE A 7 0.96 -6.43 22.23
C PHE A 7 0.45 -7.87 22.35
N PRO A 8 1.19 -8.78 23.00
CA PRO A 8 0.83 -10.20 23.06
C PRO A 8 -0.53 -10.44 23.71
N GLU A 9 -0.86 -9.68 24.76
CA GLU A 9 -2.12 -9.80 25.51
C GLU A 9 -3.35 -9.34 24.72
N LYS A 10 -3.14 -8.41 23.75
CA LYS A 10 -4.20 -7.89 22.88
C LYS A 10 -4.32 -8.67 21.58
N SER A 11 -3.41 -9.61 21.32
CA SER A 11 -3.33 -10.35 20.07
C SER A 11 -4.08 -11.67 20.16
N LYS A 12 -5.02 -11.88 19.24
CA LYS A 12 -5.68 -13.17 19.03
C LYS A 12 -5.39 -13.63 17.62
N ILE A 13 -5.10 -14.93 17.44
CA ILE A 13 -4.85 -15.52 16.12
C ILE A 13 -6.20 -15.81 15.47
N ALA A 14 -6.42 -15.22 14.30
CA ALA A 14 -7.59 -15.47 13.47
C ALA A 14 -7.21 -15.52 11.99
N ASP A 15 -7.93 -16.32 11.21
CA ASP A 15 -7.82 -16.37 9.76
C ASP A 15 -9.16 -15.93 9.16
N VAL A 16 -9.16 -14.86 8.35
CA VAL A 16 -10.39 -14.34 7.72
C VAL A 16 -11.08 -15.35 6.80
N ARG A 17 -10.34 -16.35 6.32
CA ARG A 17 -10.87 -17.45 5.51
C ARG A 17 -11.69 -18.46 6.34
N ASN A 18 -11.52 -18.45 7.65
CA ASN A 18 -12.22 -19.34 8.59
C ASN A 18 -13.16 -18.54 9.48
N ILE A 19 -14.46 -18.63 9.20
CA ILE A 19 -15.49 -17.86 9.92
C ILE A 19 -15.54 -18.19 11.41
N ASP A 20 -15.32 -19.45 11.82
CA ASP A 20 -15.34 -19.85 13.22
C ASP A 20 -14.15 -19.27 13.99
N SER A 21 -13.02 -19.07 13.32
CA SER A 21 -11.87 -18.33 13.84
C SER A 21 -12.24 -16.87 14.16
N LEU A 22 -12.98 -16.23 13.25
CA LEU A 22 -13.45 -14.84 13.44
C LEU A 22 -14.50 -14.74 14.55
N ARG A 23 -15.48 -15.65 14.62
CA ARG A 23 -16.49 -15.68 15.68
C ARG A 23 -15.87 -15.71 17.09
N LYS A 24 -14.76 -16.41 17.25
CA LYS A 24 -14.03 -16.52 18.54
C LYS A 24 -13.22 -15.27 18.88
N THR A 25 -12.93 -14.41 17.91
CA THR A 25 -11.94 -13.33 18.09
C THR A 25 -12.51 -11.93 17.96
N ILE A 26 -13.53 -11.73 17.12
CA ILE A 26 -14.17 -10.42 16.91
C ILE A 26 -15.14 -10.15 18.07
N THR A 27 -14.79 -9.19 18.94
CA THR A 27 -15.55 -8.85 20.15
C THR A 27 -15.72 -7.35 20.38
N GLY A 28 -15.25 -6.52 19.44
CA GLY A 28 -15.34 -5.05 19.54
C GLY A 28 -16.62 -4.47 18.94
N ASN A 29 -16.74 -3.14 18.97
CA ASN A 29 -17.87 -2.40 18.37
C ASN A 29 -17.58 -1.90 16.95
N ILE A 30 -16.31 -1.90 16.55
CA ILE A 30 -15.83 -1.46 15.24
C ILE A 30 -14.85 -2.50 14.74
N VAL A 31 -14.92 -2.83 13.46
CA VAL A 31 -13.95 -3.70 12.80
C VAL A 31 -13.11 -2.89 11.81
N ILE A 32 -11.80 -2.91 12.00
CA ILE A 32 -10.84 -2.42 10.99
C ILE A 32 -10.29 -3.62 10.25
N ASN A 33 -10.74 -3.84 9.02
CA ASN A 33 -10.32 -4.97 8.21
C ASN A 33 -9.10 -4.59 7.36
N LEU A 34 -7.91 -5.03 7.78
CA LEU A 34 -6.63 -4.85 7.10
C LEU A 34 -6.18 -6.14 6.38
N ALA A 35 -6.93 -7.23 6.50
CA ALA A 35 -6.54 -8.52 5.94
C ALA A 35 -6.50 -8.48 4.41
N ALA A 36 -5.38 -8.90 3.83
CA ALA A 36 -5.22 -9.00 2.39
C ALA A 36 -4.11 -9.97 1.98
N VAL A 37 -4.31 -10.62 0.85
CA VAL A 37 -3.24 -11.15 0.02
C VAL A 37 -2.95 -10.08 -1.03
N HIS A 38 -1.71 -9.56 -1.06
CA HIS A 38 -1.32 -8.40 -1.88
C HIS A 38 -0.07 -8.61 -2.73
N ARG A 39 0.74 -9.65 -2.45
CA ARG A 39 1.99 -9.95 -3.16
C ARG A 39 1.71 -10.41 -4.58
N ASP A 40 2.51 -9.95 -5.55
CA ASP A 40 2.36 -10.33 -6.97
C ASP A 40 2.89 -11.75 -7.27
N ASP A 41 3.68 -12.35 -6.37
CA ASP A 41 4.33 -13.67 -6.52
C ASP A 41 3.53 -14.84 -5.93
N VAL A 42 2.26 -14.64 -5.61
CA VAL A 42 1.38 -15.69 -5.08
C VAL A 42 1.17 -16.78 -6.11
N GLN A 43 1.59 -18.01 -5.78
CA GLN A 43 1.52 -19.15 -6.69
C GLN A 43 0.08 -19.59 -6.97
N ASN A 44 -0.75 -19.64 -5.93
CA ASN A 44 -2.17 -19.95 -6.06
C ASN A 44 -2.99 -18.67 -6.13
N LYS A 45 -3.47 -18.30 -7.31
CA LYS A 45 -4.29 -17.11 -7.52
C LYS A 45 -5.63 -17.14 -6.77
N ASP A 46 -6.13 -18.32 -6.39
CA ASP A 46 -7.35 -18.42 -5.59
C ASP A 46 -7.18 -17.82 -4.18
N ASP A 47 -5.96 -17.77 -3.65
CA ASP A 47 -5.67 -17.18 -2.35
C ASP A 47 -6.09 -15.71 -2.26
N TYR A 48 -6.02 -14.97 -3.37
CA TYR A 48 -6.54 -13.59 -3.43
C TYR A 48 -8.05 -13.56 -3.18
N LYS A 49 -8.80 -14.42 -3.86
CA LYS A 49 -10.26 -14.49 -3.73
C LYS A 49 -10.66 -14.99 -2.34
N GLN A 50 -10.01 -16.05 -1.86
CA GLN A 50 -10.30 -16.63 -0.54
C GLN A 50 -10.05 -15.63 0.58
N THR A 51 -8.96 -14.88 0.53
CA THR A 51 -8.62 -13.94 1.60
C THR A 51 -9.33 -12.60 1.43
N ASN A 52 -9.27 -12.00 0.23
CA ASN A 52 -9.74 -10.63 0.06
C ASN A 52 -11.26 -10.58 -0.06
N VAL A 53 -11.89 -11.49 -0.82
CA VAL A 53 -13.34 -11.46 -1.08
C VAL A 53 -14.10 -12.29 -0.06
N ASN A 54 -13.77 -13.59 0.06
CA ASN A 54 -14.49 -14.46 0.99
C ASN A 54 -14.17 -14.10 2.44
N GLY A 55 -12.94 -13.66 2.72
CA GLY A 55 -12.58 -13.10 4.02
C GLY A 55 -13.42 -11.87 4.39
N ALA A 56 -13.66 -10.95 3.45
CA ALA A 56 -14.55 -9.81 3.69
C ALA A 56 -16.01 -10.26 3.97
N LYS A 57 -16.51 -11.26 3.23
CA LYS A 57 -17.85 -11.85 3.49
C LYS A 57 -17.94 -12.47 4.88
N ASN A 58 -16.92 -13.18 5.32
CA ASN A 58 -16.87 -13.77 6.66
C ASN A 58 -16.85 -12.69 7.74
N VAL A 59 -16.09 -11.61 7.55
CA VAL A 59 -16.10 -10.45 8.46
C VAL A 59 -17.48 -9.83 8.53
N ILE A 60 -18.17 -9.60 7.41
CA ILE A 60 -19.54 -9.09 7.36
C ILE A 60 -20.49 -10.00 8.13
N SER A 61 -20.40 -11.32 7.93
CA SER A 61 -21.29 -12.29 8.63
C SER A 61 -21.12 -12.20 10.13
N VAL A 62 -19.88 -12.16 10.61
CA VAL A 62 -19.60 -12.08 12.07
C VAL A 62 -19.97 -10.70 12.63
N CYS A 63 -19.80 -9.63 11.88
CA CYS A 63 -20.29 -8.30 12.27
C CYS A 63 -21.81 -8.31 12.47
N ASN A 64 -22.58 -8.92 11.55
CA ASN A 64 -24.03 -9.05 11.69
C ASN A 64 -24.43 -9.90 12.89
N GLU A 65 -23.75 -11.04 13.13
CA GLU A 65 -24.00 -11.92 14.29
C GLU A 65 -23.76 -11.17 15.61
N ASN A 66 -22.72 -10.35 15.67
CA ASN A 66 -22.30 -9.61 16.88
C ASN A 66 -22.91 -8.21 16.98
N LYS A 67 -23.79 -7.81 16.04
CA LYS A 67 -24.41 -6.47 15.97
C LYS A 67 -23.37 -5.34 15.90
N ILE A 68 -22.29 -5.58 15.16
CA ILE A 68 -21.27 -4.57 14.85
C ILE A 68 -21.70 -3.87 13.57
N ASP A 69 -21.97 -2.59 13.67
CA ASP A 69 -22.53 -1.77 12.61
C ASP A 69 -21.50 -0.88 11.90
N LYS A 70 -20.24 -0.90 12.32
CA LYS A 70 -19.17 -0.08 11.70
C LYS A 70 -17.98 -0.92 11.25
N ILE A 71 -17.68 -0.82 9.94
CA ILE A 71 -16.49 -1.43 9.33
C ILE A 71 -15.65 -0.34 8.66
N ILE A 72 -14.35 -0.31 8.97
CA ILE A 72 -13.33 0.45 8.24
C ILE A 72 -12.54 -0.56 7.41
N PHE A 73 -12.50 -0.39 6.09
CA PHE A 73 -11.88 -1.33 5.18
C PHE A 73 -10.70 -0.69 4.44
N THR A 74 -9.52 -1.27 4.59
CA THR A 74 -8.36 -0.86 3.83
C THR A 74 -8.34 -1.58 2.47
N SER A 75 -8.70 -0.85 1.42
CA SER A 75 -8.61 -1.26 0.02
C SER A 75 -7.23 -0.86 -0.56
N THR A 76 -7.17 -0.38 -1.78
CA THR A 76 -5.93 0.02 -2.46
C THR A 76 -6.23 0.89 -3.69
N VAL A 77 -5.34 1.82 -4.04
CA VAL A 77 -5.42 2.53 -5.33
C VAL A 77 -5.18 1.62 -6.54
N ALA A 78 -4.69 0.38 -6.34
CA ALA A 78 -4.53 -0.60 -7.42
C ALA A 78 -5.86 -0.96 -8.12
N VAL A 79 -7.00 -0.65 -7.51
CA VAL A 79 -8.33 -0.80 -8.12
C VAL A 79 -8.51 0.07 -9.36
N TYR A 80 -7.82 1.21 -9.46
CA TYR A 80 -7.88 2.08 -10.65
C TYR A 80 -7.07 1.55 -11.83
N GLY A 81 -6.16 0.60 -11.59
CA GLY A 81 -5.28 0.07 -12.63
C GLY A 81 -4.13 1.00 -12.98
N LEU A 82 -3.77 1.02 -14.26
CA LEU A 82 -2.73 1.91 -14.77
C LEU A 82 -3.36 3.27 -15.09
N VAL A 83 -3.12 4.26 -14.23
CA VAL A 83 -3.61 5.63 -14.43
C VAL A 83 -2.67 6.40 -15.35
N GLY A 84 -3.21 6.99 -16.40
CA GLY A 84 -2.46 7.87 -17.30
C GLY A 84 -2.24 9.29 -16.77
N SER A 85 -3.05 9.69 -15.79
CA SER A 85 -3.01 10.97 -15.07
C SER A 85 -3.29 10.73 -13.59
N SER A 86 -3.59 11.76 -12.84
CA SER A 86 -4.00 11.62 -11.44
C SER A 86 -5.42 11.06 -11.35
N ALA A 87 -5.64 10.03 -10.50
CA ALA A 87 -6.97 9.47 -10.24
C ALA A 87 -7.52 9.94 -8.88
N SER A 88 -8.82 10.20 -8.86
CA SER A 88 -9.63 10.56 -7.69
C SER A 88 -10.57 9.43 -7.28
N GLU A 89 -11.31 9.62 -6.20
CA GLU A 89 -12.32 8.66 -5.72
C GLU A 89 -13.50 8.47 -6.68
N GLU A 90 -13.74 9.44 -7.55
CA GLU A 90 -14.82 9.44 -8.54
C GLU A 90 -14.44 8.74 -9.84
N ASP A 91 -13.14 8.45 -10.03
CA ASP A 91 -12.65 7.86 -11.26
C ASP A 91 -13.03 6.38 -11.38
N LYS A 92 -13.16 5.95 -12.64
CA LYS A 92 -13.56 4.59 -12.98
C LYS A 92 -12.52 3.57 -12.49
N VAL A 93 -13.00 2.56 -11.79
CA VAL A 93 -12.21 1.39 -11.40
C VAL A 93 -11.93 0.50 -12.62
N ASN A 94 -10.65 0.14 -12.81
CA ASN A 94 -10.20 -0.72 -13.91
C ASN A 94 -8.92 -1.50 -13.49
N PRO A 95 -9.02 -2.43 -12.53
CA PRO A 95 -7.86 -3.12 -12.00
C PRO A 95 -7.17 -3.98 -13.07
N PHE A 96 -5.84 -3.93 -13.12
CA PHE A 96 -5.05 -4.70 -14.09
C PHE A 96 -4.49 -6.01 -13.53
N ASN A 97 -4.58 -6.22 -12.21
CA ASN A 97 -4.09 -7.42 -11.55
C ASN A 97 -5.11 -8.02 -10.58
N GLU A 98 -4.88 -9.27 -10.17
CA GLU A 98 -5.77 -10.00 -9.27
C GLU A 98 -5.93 -9.34 -7.91
N TYR A 99 -4.88 -8.69 -7.40
CA TYR A 99 -4.94 -7.96 -6.14
C TYR A 99 -5.96 -6.82 -6.22
N GLY A 100 -5.81 -5.90 -7.19
CA GLY A 100 -6.74 -4.79 -7.37
C GLY A 100 -8.17 -5.27 -7.63
N ARG A 101 -8.33 -6.31 -8.47
CA ARG A 101 -9.64 -6.89 -8.79
C ARG A 101 -10.34 -7.43 -7.55
N THR A 102 -9.65 -8.26 -6.76
CA THR A 102 -10.26 -8.87 -5.56
C THR A 102 -10.49 -7.87 -4.42
N LYS A 103 -9.67 -6.83 -4.30
CA LYS A 103 -9.93 -5.73 -3.36
C LYS A 103 -11.17 -4.95 -3.77
N PHE A 104 -11.36 -4.67 -5.06
CA PHE A 104 -12.59 -4.02 -5.54
C PHE A 104 -13.83 -4.90 -5.35
N GLU A 105 -13.76 -6.21 -5.64
CA GLU A 105 -14.85 -7.14 -5.35
C GLU A 105 -15.23 -7.15 -3.85
N ALA A 106 -14.24 -7.04 -2.97
CA ALA A 106 -14.50 -6.92 -1.53
C ALA A 106 -15.19 -5.58 -1.17
N GLU A 107 -14.79 -4.46 -1.81
CA GLU A 107 -15.51 -3.19 -1.64
C GLU A 107 -17.00 -3.33 -2.01
N GLU A 108 -17.31 -4.00 -3.12
CA GLU A 108 -18.70 -4.21 -3.57
C GLU A 108 -19.52 -5.03 -2.54
N GLN A 109 -18.92 -6.06 -1.93
CA GLN A 109 -19.56 -6.83 -0.86
C GLN A 109 -19.87 -5.94 0.36
N LEU A 110 -18.91 -5.11 0.75
CA LEU A 110 -19.05 -4.19 1.90
C LEU A 110 -20.08 -3.09 1.61
N ARG A 111 -20.08 -2.50 0.41
CA ARG A 111 -21.11 -1.52 -0.01
C ARG A 111 -22.51 -2.13 0.03
N SER A 112 -22.64 -3.37 -0.47
CA SER A 112 -23.92 -4.08 -0.39
C SER A 112 -24.36 -4.34 1.06
N TRP A 113 -23.44 -4.59 1.97
CA TRP A 113 -23.75 -4.72 3.40
C TRP A 113 -24.15 -3.38 4.00
N GLN A 114 -23.42 -2.32 3.71
CA GLN A 114 -23.71 -0.98 4.20
C GLN A 114 -25.12 -0.50 3.78
N SER A 115 -25.52 -0.75 2.53
CA SER A 115 -26.81 -0.29 1.99
C SER A 115 -28.04 -1.04 2.53
N ARG A 116 -27.87 -2.16 3.23
CA ARG A 116 -28.97 -3.01 3.71
C ARG A 116 -29.46 -2.69 5.14
N GLY A 117 -28.84 -1.74 5.83
CA GLY A 117 -29.19 -1.40 7.20
C GLY A 117 -28.59 -0.08 7.65
N ASP A 118 -28.63 0.17 8.94
CA ASP A 118 -28.01 1.37 9.54
C ASP A 118 -26.51 1.19 9.78
N ASN A 119 -25.84 0.56 8.83
CA ASN A 119 -24.44 0.24 8.90
C ASN A 119 -23.55 1.42 8.46
N SER A 120 -22.36 1.50 9.02
CA SER A 120 -21.33 2.48 8.67
C SER A 120 -20.16 1.82 7.99
N LEU A 121 -19.75 2.33 6.84
CA LEU A 121 -18.62 1.81 6.05
C LEU A 121 -17.69 2.95 5.62
N ILE A 122 -16.44 2.88 6.04
CA ILE A 122 -15.39 3.74 5.51
C ILE A 122 -14.41 2.88 4.72
N ILE A 123 -14.24 3.18 3.43
CA ILE A 123 -13.28 2.52 2.55
C ILE A 123 -12.09 3.45 2.36
N ILE A 124 -10.89 2.94 2.63
CA ILE A 124 -9.64 3.66 2.42
C ILE A 124 -8.87 2.95 1.31
N ARG A 125 -8.49 3.67 0.26
CA ARG A 125 -7.64 3.22 -0.85
C ARG A 125 -6.26 3.87 -0.70
N PRO A 126 -5.35 3.31 0.11
CA PRO A 126 -4.02 3.87 0.25
C PRO A 126 -3.19 3.67 -1.02
N THR A 127 -2.28 4.61 -1.25
CA THR A 127 -1.16 4.46 -2.18
C THR A 127 -0.11 3.52 -1.57
N VAL A 128 1.09 3.44 -2.16
CA VAL A 128 2.14 2.61 -1.58
C VAL A 128 2.49 3.11 -0.17
N ILE A 129 2.27 2.26 0.84
CA ILE A 129 2.56 2.58 2.23
C ILE A 129 4.05 2.31 2.49
N PHE A 130 4.70 3.23 3.20
CA PHE A 130 6.06 3.08 3.65
C PHE A 130 6.22 3.53 5.11
N GLY A 131 7.30 3.12 5.73
CA GLY A 131 7.62 3.49 7.11
C GLY A 131 8.60 2.51 7.72
N GLU A 132 8.85 2.70 9.00
CA GLU A 132 9.79 1.94 9.79
C GLU A 132 9.37 0.45 9.88
N GLY A 133 10.28 -0.46 9.58
CA GLY A 133 10.04 -1.91 9.60
C GLY A 133 9.37 -2.47 8.34
N ASN A 134 8.84 -1.64 7.45
CA ASN A 134 8.19 -2.09 6.23
C ASN A 134 9.20 -2.34 5.10
N ARG A 135 9.44 -3.60 4.75
CA ARG A 135 10.38 -4.05 3.70
C ARG A 135 9.70 -4.22 2.33
N GLY A 136 8.86 -3.26 1.95
CA GLY A 136 8.18 -3.22 0.65
C GLY A 136 8.92 -2.43 -0.43
N ASN A 137 8.19 -2.07 -1.50
CA ASN A 137 8.72 -1.40 -2.69
C ASN A 137 9.49 -0.12 -2.40
N VAL A 138 8.98 0.72 -1.50
CA VAL A 138 9.67 1.96 -1.14
C VAL A 138 10.98 1.66 -0.42
N TYR A 139 10.98 0.72 0.54
CA TYR A 139 12.22 0.29 1.18
C TYR A 139 13.24 -0.22 0.16
N ASN A 140 12.82 -1.06 -0.79
CA ASN A 140 13.71 -1.60 -1.82
C ASN A 140 14.34 -0.49 -2.67
N LEU A 141 13.57 0.54 -3.01
CA LEU A 141 14.08 1.73 -3.70
C LEU A 141 15.10 2.49 -2.83
N LEU A 142 14.74 2.78 -1.58
CA LEU A 142 15.63 3.47 -0.63
C LEU A 142 16.94 2.71 -0.43
N ASN A 143 16.87 1.37 -0.31
CA ASN A 143 18.03 0.50 -0.15
C ASN A 143 18.95 0.51 -1.39
N GLN A 144 18.39 0.49 -2.60
CA GLN A 144 19.20 0.63 -3.82
C GLN A 144 19.95 1.97 -3.86
N ILE A 145 19.29 3.07 -3.44
CA ILE A 145 19.92 4.39 -3.36
C ILE A 145 21.02 4.40 -2.27
N ALA A 146 20.73 3.82 -1.11
CA ALA A 146 21.68 3.72 0.01
C ALA A 146 22.93 2.93 -0.36
N LEU A 147 22.78 1.81 -1.07
CA LEU A 147 23.88 0.99 -1.56
C LEU A 147 24.63 1.61 -2.76
N GLY A 148 24.13 2.70 -3.35
CA GLY A 148 24.70 3.32 -4.55
C GLY A 148 24.46 2.52 -5.83
N LYS A 149 23.53 1.56 -5.80
CA LYS A 149 23.16 0.69 -6.94
C LYS A 149 21.97 1.25 -7.74
N PHE A 150 21.39 2.36 -7.29
CA PHE A 150 20.27 2.98 -7.98
C PHE A 150 20.71 3.61 -9.30
N LEU A 151 19.94 3.33 -10.35
CA LEU A 151 20.11 3.89 -11.67
C LEU A 151 18.83 4.61 -12.08
N MET A 152 18.92 5.93 -12.33
CA MET A 152 17.79 6.70 -12.82
C MET A 152 17.53 6.39 -14.29
N VAL A 153 16.32 5.91 -14.59
CA VAL A 153 15.88 5.66 -15.97
C VAL A 153 14.97 6.80 -16.41
N GLY A 154 15.31 7.48 -17.49
CA GLY A 154 14.57 8.62 -18.02
C GLY A 154 14.87 9.94 -17.31
N ALA A 155 13.99 10.92 -17.46
CA ALA A 155 14.17 12.27 -16.94
C ALA A 155 14.04 12.38 -15.42
N GLY A 156 13.36 11.43 -14.77
CA GLY A 156 13.12 11.45 -13.33
C GLY A 156 12.08 12.47 -12.88
N GLU A 157 11.29 13.02 -13.81
CA GLU A 157 10.20 13.97 -13.52
C GLU A 157 8.88 13.29 -13.17
N ASN A 158 8.83 11.97 -13.35
CA ASN A 158 7.67 11.17 -12.96
C ASN A 158 7.47 11.21 -11.45
N LYS A 159 6.21 11.33 -11.02
CA LYS A 159 5.80 11.41 -9.63
C LYS A 159 5.18 10.10 -9.18
N LYS A 160 5.42 9.76 -7.91
CA LYS A 160 4.84 8.59 -7.25
C LYS A 160 4.16 9.02 -5.97
N SER A 161 2.85 8.84 -5.91
CA SER A 161 2.11 9.04 -4.67
C SER A 161 2.50 7.97 -3.66
N MET A 162 2.77 8.40 -2.43
CA MET A 162 3.16 7.54 -1.31
C MET A 162 2.38 7.93 -0.05
N ALA A 163 2.33 7.01 0.91
CA ALA A 163 1.69 7.23 2.19
C ALA A 163 2.60 6.76 3.34
N TYR A 164 2.90 7.66 4.27
CA TYR A 164 3.66 7.32 5.46
C TYR A 164 2.78 6.59 6.47
N ILE A 165 3.27 5.51 7.04
CA ILE A 165 2.49 4.65 7.96
C ILE A 165 1.96 5.43 9.16
N GLY A 166 2.74 6.38 9.73
CA GLY A 166 2.29 7.21 10.85
C GLY A 166 1.07 8.05 10.51
N ASN A 167 0.98 8.54 9.29
CA ASN A 167 -0.17 9.29 8.81
C ASN A 167 -1.39 8.39 8.53
N ILE A 168 -1.15 7.17 8.02
CA ILE A 168 -2.21 6.15 7.83
C ILE A 168 -2.83 5.77 9.17
N ILE A 169 -2.03 5.59 10.22
CA ILE A 169 -2.52 5.26 11.56
C ILE A 169 -3.39 6.41 12.09
N ALA A 170 -2.92 7.65 12.01
CA ALA A 170 -3.69 8.81 12.45
C ALA A 170 -5.00 8.97 11.65
N PHE A 171 -4.99 8.64 10.35
CA PHE A 171 -6.20 8.65 9.53
C PHE A 171 -7.18 7.55 9.92
N LEU A 172 -6.69 6.35 10.24
CA LEU A 172 -7.53 5.27 10.78
C LEU A 172 -8.17 5.65 12.11
N GLU A 173 -7.42 6.31 12.99
CA GLU A 173 -7.95 6.83 14.26
C GLU A 173 -9.07 7.87 14.04
N ALA A 174 -8.88 8.79 13.08
CA ALA A 174 -9.94 9.73 12.71
C ALA A 174 -11.16 9.01 12.12
N CYS A 175 -10.97 7.97 11.31
CA CYS A 175 -12.07 7.15 10.79
C CYS A 175 -12.84 6.41 11.89
N ILE A 176 -12.19 5.97 12.97
CA ILE A 176 -12.86 5.35 14.12
C ILE A 176 -13.85 6.34 14.75
N LEU A 177 -13.42 7.59 14.91
CA LEU A 177 -14.20 8.65 15.57
C LEU A 177 -15.29 9.25 14.66
N SER A 178 -15.19 9.09 13.36
CA SER A 178 -16.13 9.68 12.39
C SER A 178 -17.52 9.07 12.50
N GLU A 179 -18.56 9.88 12.39
CA GLU A 179 -19.97 9.48 12.37
C GLU A 179 -20.50 9.24 10.95
N GLN A 180 -19.66 9.33 9.92
CA GLN A 180 -20.09 9.14 8.54
C GLN A 180 -20.62 7.72 8.31
N LYS A 181 -21.81 7.61 7.72
CA LYS A 181 -22.41 6.31 7.38
C LYS A 181 -21.74 5.65 6.18
N TYR A 182 -21.27 6.43 5.23
CA TYR A 182 -20.48 5.94 4.10
C TYR A 182 -19.46 6.97 3.67
N ALA A 183 -18.22 6.51 3.51
CA ALA A 183 -17.16 7.30 2.90
C ALA A 183 -16.19 6.43 2.11
N LEU A 184 -15.61 7.03 1.07
CA LEU A 184 -14.54 6.46 0.27
C LEU A 184 -13.42 7.49 0.17
N TYR A 185 -12.21 7.10 0.54
CA TYR A 185 -11.04 7.95 0.51
C TYR A 185 -9.87 7.27 -0.17
N ASN A 186 -9.27 7.92 -1.15
CA ASN A 186 -7.89 7.65 -1.49
C ASN A 186 -7.01 8.20 -0.35
N TYR A 187 -5.93 7.52 -0.03
CA TYR A 187 -4.96 8.05 0.91
C TYR A 187 -3.59 8.24 0.27
N VAL A 188 -3.14 9.48 0.26
CA VAL A 188 -1.84 9.89 -0.26
C VAL A 188 -1.30 11.05 0.59
N ASP A 189 0.00 11.07 0.87
CA ASP A 189 0.65 12.22 1.47
C ASP A 189 1.10 13.19 0.38
N THR A 190 0.73 14.45 0.54
CA THR A 190 1.02 15.51 -0.42
C THR A 190 2.01 16.52 0.16
N PRO A 191 2.79 17.19 -0.72
CA PRO A 191 2.85 17.05 -2.18
C PRO A 191 3.63 15.80 -2.64
N ASP A 192 3.24 15.23 -3.81
CA ASP A 192 4.02 14.16 -4.43
C ASP A 192 5.42 14.64 -4.83
N LEU A 193 6.42 13.84 -4.56
CA LEU A 193 7.79 14.08 -4.99
C LEU A 193 8.04 13.52 -6.39
N THR A 194 8.80 14.24 -7.23
CA THR A 194 9.41 13.64 -8.42
C THR A 194 10.48 12.63 -8.01
N MET A 195 10.79 11.68 -8.90
CA MET A 195 11.88 10.73 -8.64
C MET A 195 13.22 11.45 -8.43
N ASN A 196 13.45 12.59 -9.14
CA ASN A 196 14.64 13.42 -8.91
C ASN A 196 14.67 13.98 -7.48
N GLN A 197 13.57 14.54 -6.99
CA GLN A 197 13.48 15.09 -5.63
C GLN A 197 13.68 13.99 -4.59
N LEU A 198 13.00 12.86 -4.74
CA LEU A 198 13.12 11.73 -3.83
C LEU A 198 14.56 11.21 -3.73
N VAL A 199 15.20 10.97 -4.88
CA VAL A 199 16.57 10.44 -4.90
C VAL A 199 17.57 11.44 -4.32
N ARG A 200 17.45 12.74 -4.63
CA ARG A 200 18.30 13.79 -4.03
C ARG A 200 18.12 13.84 -2.52
N LEU A 201 16.87 13.86 -2.03
CA LEU A 201 16.56 13.86 -0.60
C LEU A 201 17.25 12.68 0.09
N VAL A 202 17.05 11.46 -0.42
CA VAL A 202 17.62 10.24 0.17
C VAL A 202 19.15 10.28 0.15
N ARG A 203 19.77 10.65 -0.98
CA ARG A 203 21.23 10.73 -1.09
C ARG A 203 21.81 11.81 -0.20
N ASN A 204 21.15 12.96 -0.08
CA ASN A 204 21.57 14.02 0.82
C ASN A 204 21.56 13.53 2.27
N ARG A 205 20.47 12.91 2.71
CA ARG A 205 20.31 12.40 4.08
C ARG A 205 21.31 11.28 4.44
N LEU A 206 21.58 10.37 3.49
CA LEU A 206 22.44 9.22 3.75
C LEU A 206 23.92 9.48 3.47
N LYS A 207 24.27 10.39 2.54
CA LYS A 207 25.66 10.52 2.02
C LYS A 207 26.09 11.96 1.81
N ALA A 208 25.31 12.95 2.25
CA ALA A 208 25.56 14.39 2.00
C ALA A 208 25.80 14.73 0.50
N LYS A 209 25.11 14.03 -0.41
CA LYS A 209 25.23 14.22 -1.87
C LYS A 209 23.93 14.73 -2.46
N ASP A 210 23.94 15.94 -3.01
CA ASP A 210 22.77 16.55 -3.67
C ASP A 210 22.81 16.32 -5.19
N ASN A 211 22.74 15.06 -5.60
CA ASN A 211 22.62 14.68 -7.01
C ASN A 211 21.85 13.37 -7.17
N VAL A 212 21.41 13.06 -8.39
CA VAL A 212 20.62 11.86 -8.69
C VAL A 212 21.50 10.63 -8.95
N GLY A 213 22.82 10.81 -9.16
CA GLY A 213 23.74 9.74 -9.54
C GLY A 213 23.69 9.44 -11.04
N LEU A 214 23.92 8.17 -11.41
CA LEU A 214 23.93 7.74 -12.78
C LEU A 214 22.52 7.78 -13.37
N ARG A 215 22.45 8.21 -14.64
CA ARG A 215 21.20 8.30 -15.40
C ARG A 215 21.33 7.59 -16.73
N VAL A 216 20.30 6.86 -17.12
CA VAL A 216 20.20 6.17 -18.40
C VAL A 216 19.00 6.74 -19.17
N PRO A 217 19.14 7.08 -20.44
CA PRO A 217 18.00 7.45 -21.28
C PRO A 217 16.91 6.37 -21.26
N PHE A 218 15.65 6.77 -21.29
CA PHE A 218 14.51 5.84 -21.19
C PHE A 218 14.56 4.73 -22.25
N TRP A 219 14.90 5.09 -23.53
CA TRP A 219 14.97 4.12 -24.60
C TRP A 219 16.02 3.02 -24.35
N LEU A 220 17.18 3.40 -23.77
CA LEU A 220 18.23 2.44 -23.44
C LEU A 220 17.82 1.53 -22.27
N GLY A 221 17.19 2.11 -21.23
CA GLY A 221 16.62 1.33 -20.13
C GLY A 221 15.57 0.33 -20.63
N LEU A 222 14.73 0.75 -21.59
CA LEU A 222 13.71 -0.11 -22.19
C LEU A 222 14.33 -1.23 -23.05
N LEU A 223 15.36 -0.93 -23.83
CA LEU A 223 16.11 -1.92 -24.61
C LEU A 223 16.71 -3.00 -23.70
N LEU A 224 17.39 -2.59 -22.62
CA LEU A 224 17.92 -3.52 -21.62
C LEU A 224 16.82 -4.36 -20.96
N GLY A 225 15.66 -3.76 -20.72
CA GLY A 225 14.48 -4.47 -20.22
C GLY A 225 13.99 -5.56 -21.17
N TYR A 226 13.90 -5.29 -22.47
CA TYR A 226 13.52 -6.31 -23.47
C TYR A 226 14.56 -7.41 -23.64
N LEU A 227 15.84 -7.09 -23.58
CA LEU A 227 16.91 -8.10 -23.59
C LEU A 227 16.81 -9.02 -22.36
N ALA A 228 16.54 -8.44 -21.19
CA ALA A 228 16.32 -9.21 -19.98
C ALA A 228 15.06 -10.09 -20.06
N ASP A 229 13.97 -9.62 -20.66
CA ASP A 229 12.76 -10.43 -20.89
C ASP A 229 13.06 -11.62 -21.81
N GLY A 230 13.85 -11.43 -22.88
CA GLY A 230 14.32 -12.52 -23.75
C GLY A 230 15.17 -13.54 -23.01
N ALA A 231 16.17 -13.08 -22.23
CA ALA A 231 17.02 -13.93 -21.43
C ALA A 231 16.25 -14.71 -20.35
N SER A 232 15.25 -14.06 -19.72
CA SER A 232 14.36 -14.70 -18.74
C SER A 232 13.57 -15.85 -19.35
N LYS A 233 13.04 -15.68 -20.57
CA LYS A 233 12.34 -16.74 -21.31
C LYS A 233 13.25 -17.91 -21.67
N LEU A 234 14.50 -17.63 -22.08
CA LEU A 234 15.46 -18.66 -22.46
C LEU A 234 15.99 -19.47 -21.25
N THR A 235 16.15 -18.80 -20.10
CA THR A 235 16.76 -19.42 -18.91
C THR A 235 15.75 -19.92 -17.88
N ASN A 236 14.44 -19.66 -18.08
CA ASN A 236 13.36 -19.90 -17.10
C ASN A 236 13.64 -19.24 -15.73
N LYS A 237 14.47 -18.18 -15.68
CA LYS A 237 14.80 -17.46 -14.45
C LYS A 237 14.13 -16.10 -14.45
N ASN A 238 13.48 -15.74 -13.34
CA ASN A 238 12.95 -14.40 -13.15
C ASN A 238 14.10 -13.41 -12.89
N LEU A 239 14.38 -12.54 -13.86
CA LEU A 239 15.36 -11.49 -13.71
C LEU A 239 14.80 -10.28 -12.98
N SER A 240 15.65 -9.57 -12.24
CA SER A 240 15.27 -8.37 -11.48
C SER A 240 14.88 -7.18 -12.37
N VAL A 241 15.30 -7.19 -13.64
CA VAL A 241 14.98 -6.17 -14.64
C VAL A 241 14.04 -6.75 -15.69
N SER A 242 13.04 -5.98 -16.11
CA SER A 242 12.12 -6.32 -17.22
C SER A 242 11.61 -5.05 -17.87
N SER A 243 11.19 -5.15 -19.15
CA SER A 243 10.62 -4.01 -19.86
C SER A 243 9.40 -3.43 -19.15
N LEU A 244 8.56 -4.28 -18.57
CA LEU A 244 7.40 -3.87 -17.78
C LEU A 244 7.80 -3.09 -16.52
N ARG A 245 8.84 -3.54 -15.80
CA ARG A 245 9.34 -2.83 -14.61
C ARG A 245 9.92 -1.47 -14.98
N VAL A 246 10.65 -1.37 -16.09
CA VAL A 246 11.18 -0.10 -16.61
C VAL A 246 10.03 0.86 -16.94
N LYS A 247 9.00 0.40 -17.65
CA LYS A 247 7.81 1.21 -17.97
C LYS A 247 7.08 1.67 -16.71
N LYS A 248 6.81 0.76 -15.78
CA LYS A 248 6.15 1.07 -14.50
C LYS A 248 6.97 2.05 -13.66
N PHE A 249 8.30 1.92 -13.64
CA PHE A 249 9.18 2.82 -12.92
C PHE A 249 9.13 4.24 -13.48
N ALA A 250 9.21 4.39 -14.80
CA ALA A 250 9.23 5.69 -15.49
C ALA A 250 7.85 6.36 -15.57
N ALA A 251 6.75 5.62 -15.41
CA ALA A 251 5.41 6.19 -15.43
C ALA A 251 5.11 6.96 -14.13
N SER A 252 4.31 8.01 -14.22
CA SER A 252 3.71 8.64 -13.04
C SER A 252 2.57 7.77 -12.50
N SER A 253 2.39 7.78 -11.18
CA SER A 253 1.26 7.15 -10.49
C SER A 253 0.82 8.13 -9.41
N GLN A 254 -0.08 9.03 -9.77
CA GLN A 254 -0.55 10.08 -8.89
C GLN A 254 -2.03 9.87 -8.55
N PHE A 255 -2.38 10.24 -7.33
CA PHE A 255 -3.75 10.12 -6.84
C PHE A 255 -4.13 11.39 -6.10
N GLN A 256 -5.39 11.81 -6.29
CA GLN A 256 -6.03 12.83 -5.47
C GLN A 256 -6.71 12.16 -4.29
N SER A 257 -6.96 12.92 -3.24
CA SER A 257 -7.56 12.41 -2.02
C SER A 257 -8.56 13.40 -1.44
N ALA A 258 -9.76 12.92 -1.20
CA ALA A 258 -10.80 13.64 -0.47
C ALA A 258 -10.63 13.55 1.06
N LYS A 259 -9.50 13.02 1.58
CA LYS A 259 -9.27 12.78 3.02
C LYS A 259 -9.47 14.03 3.90
N ALA A 260 -9.22 15.22 3.34
CA ALA A 260 -9.44 16.48 4.05
C ALA A 260 -10.92 16.75 4.39
N SER A 261 -11.86 16.04 3.73
CA SER A 261 -13.29 16.10 4.07
C SER A 261 -13.65 15.30 5.32
N LEU A 262 -12.75 14.45 5.82
CA LEU A 262 -12.93 13.75 7.08
C LEU A 262 -12.62 14.71 8.25
N GLU A 263 -13.65 15.42 8.73
CA GLU A 263 -13.57 16.26 9.93
C GLU A 263 -12.32 17.16 9.99
N CYS A 264 -11.95 17.74 8.83
CA CYS A 264 -10.75 18.57 8.66
C CYS A 264 -9.44 17.82 9.01
N PHE A 265 -9.35 16.53 8.72
CA PHE A 265 -8.15 15.75 9.02
C PHE A 265 -6.89 16.34 8.40
N VAL A 266 -5.88 16.58 9.23
CA VAL A 266 -4.55 17.03 8.83
C VAL A 266 -3.54 15.92 9.18
N PRO A 267 -2.76 15.43 8.22
CA PRO A 267 -1.71 14.46 8.51
C PRO A 267 -0.69 15.03 9.53
N PRO A 268 -0.33 14.29 10.59
CA PRO A 268 0.60 14.78 11.61
C PRO A 268 2.04 14.93 11.11
N PHE A 269 2.40 14.27 10.01
CA PHE A 269 3.75 14.32 9.45
C PHE A 269 3.72 14.76 7.98
N ARG A 270 4.69 15.59 7.57
CA ARG A 270 4.95 15.83 6.16
C ARG A 270 5.57 14.59 5.51
N LEU A 271 5.38 14.41 4.21
CA LEU A 271 5.95 13.28 3.46
C LEU A 271 7.48 13.18 3.65
N GLU A 272 8.18 14.31 3.58
CA GLU A 272 9.64 14.37 3.78
C GLU A 272 10.06 13.96 5.19
N GLU A 273 9.27 14.30 6.20
CA GLU A 273 9.51 13.89 7.58
C GLU A 273 9.32 12.38 7.77
N GLY A 274 8.28 11.80 7.17
CA GLY A 274 8.07 10.36 7.13
C GLY A 274 9.25 9.62 6.46
N LEU A 275 9.76 10.18 5.36
CA LEU A 275 10.96 9.66 4.69
C LEU A 275 12.19 9.75 5.59
N ASP A 276 12.42 10.89 6.26
CA ASP A 276 13.56 11.07 7.18
C ASP A 276 13.51 10.06 8.34
N ARG A 277 12.35 9.87 8.96
CA ARG A 277 12.13 8.87 10.02
C ARG A 277 12.46 7.46 9.53
N THR A 278 11.95 7.11 8.35
CA THR A 278 12.22 5.81 7.73
C THR A 278 13.72 5.64 7.44
N LEU A 279 14.38 6.65 6.86
CA LEU A 279 15.80 6.59 6.56
C LEU A 279 16.68 6.45 7.81
N ARG A 280 16.37 7.18 8.87
CA ARG A 280 17.05 7.06 10.16
C ARG A 280 16.93 5.66 10.73
N SER A 281 15.71 5.16 10.78
CA SER A 281 15.38 3.88 11.36
C SER A 281 15.95 2.68 10.59
N GLU A 282 16.01 2.78 9.26
CA GLU A 282 16.39 1.64 8.42
C GLU A 282 17.88 1.64 8.04
N PHE A 283 18.51 2.81 7.95
CA PHE A 283 19.86 2.93 7.38
C PHE A 283 20.88 3.67 8.25
N LEU A 284 20.47 4.59 9.11
CA LEU A 284 21.40 5.38 9.93
C LEU A 284 21.54 4.85 11.36
N SER A 285 20.44 4.41 11.95
CA SER A 285 20.39 3.90 13.33
C SER A 285 19.42 2.71 13.40
N PRO A 286 19.71 1.61 12.67
CA PRO A 286 18.83 0.45 12.66
C PRO A 286 18.76 -0.21 14.05
N ASP A 287 17.57 -0.48 14.54
CA ASP A 287 17.33 -1.29 15.72
C ASP A 287 17.33 -2.78 15.32
N PRO A 288 18.31 -3.59 15.81
CA PRO A 288 18.40 -5.00 15.47
C PRO A 288 17.23 -5.83 16.02
N ASN A 289 16.51 -5.32 17.03
CA ASN A 289 15.41 -6.02 17.67
C ASN A 289 14.04 -5.63 17.07
N ARG A 290 14.01 -4.70 16.12
CA ARG A 290 12.77 -4.26 15.49
C ARG A 290 12.11 -5.40 14.72
N GLU A 291 10.81 -5.53 14.85
CA GLU A 291 10.02 -6.41 14.00
C GLU A 291 10.02 -5.90 12.55
N ILE A 292 10.34 -6.81 11.61
CA ILE A 292 10.42 -6.50 10.18
C ILE A 292 9.23 -7.16 9.48
N PHE A 293 8.52 -6.39 8.69
CA PHE A 293 7.38 -6.84 7.89
C PHE A 293 7.82 -6.96 6.43
N LEU A 294 7.93 -8.20 5.95
CA LEU A 294 8.20 -8.47 4.53
C LEU A 294 6.88 -8.38 3.78
N THR A 295 6.73 -7.33 2.98
CA THR A 295 5.52 -7.07 2.20
C THR A 295 5.68 -7.44 0.72
N GLU A 296 6.88 -7.90 0.33
CA GLU A 296 7.21 -8.43 -1.00
C GLU A 296 8.22 -9.58 -0.94
#